data_05d6abfb608c8323d3f61af0a23a9747
#
_entry.id   05d6abfb608c8323d3f61af0a23a9747
#
_cell.length_a   1.000
_cell.length_b   1.000
_cell.length_c   1.000
_cell.angle_alpha   90.00
_cell.angle_beta   90.00
_cell.angle_gamma   90.00
#
_symmetry.space_group_name_H-M   'P 1'
#
loop_
_entity.id
_entity.type
_entity.pdbx_description
1 polymer ?
#
loop_
_entity_poly.entity_id
_entity_poly.type
_entity_poly.pdbx_seq_one_letter_code
_entity_poly.pdbx_strand_id
1 'polypeptide(L)'
;MKIVDFRITRFQFARDRVIGDSQVRADEVHLATLELIGERGEVGLGFVQSLFHALPAEAEIERVFRDEAWPRLQGRRIEALAHAVRRPRGGNIRKMTLPFEEALQQAVWDLFAKSVKLPLWELLGAERRDVTAYASGLDFHLSDDDFQKLFAQADAQGFKAFKIKVGHQDFERDLHRLALLKKAVRRDALVMVDANEAWTPKQAVRNLTLMQRAGHEIYWVEDPILRDDFAGLKLIQDQCGPTLVNAGEYLDVSGKRKLLEARVSDLLNVHGHVTDVMRIGWLAADMGARITMGNSFLEIGVNMALALPGVEWVEYSFQNFEHLVEQPYEIRDGRIWGAEQPGHGLVISEIARRTWRRPEVLTRAELGHVPPQQRLQQTG
;
A
#
# COMPACT_ATOMS: atom_id res chain seq x y z
N MET A 1 -28.24 -6.41 -3.49
CA MET A 1 -28.38 -5.86 -2.12
C MET A 1 -28.28 -4.35 -2.16
N LYS A 2 -29.09 -3.60 -1.35
CA LYS A 2 -29.05 -2.13 -1.32
C LYS A 2 -28.22 -1.64 -0.13
N ILE A 3 -27.55 -0.50 -0.30
CA ILE A 3 -26.89 0.23 0.78
C ILE A 3 -27.95 1.09 1.49
N VAL A 4 -28.07 0.96 2.80
CA VAL A 4 -29.12 1.63 3.60
C VAL A 4 -28.58 2.63 4.60
N ASP A 5 -27.32 2.47 5.04
CA ASP A 5 -26.69 3.36 6.03
C ASP A 5 -25.17 3.32 5.91
N PHE A 6 -24.50 4.20 6.64
CA PHE A 6 -23.05 4.22 6.78
C PHE A 6 -22.64 4.62 8.20
N ARG A 7 -21.39 4.28 8.55
CA ARG A 7 -20.77 4.71 9.79
C ARG A 7 -19.32 5.12 9.52
N ILE A 8 -18.89 6.18 10.18
CA ILE A 8 -17.51 6.64 10.18
C ILE A 8 -16.95 6.53 11.60
N THR A 9 -15.74 6.05 11.72
CA THR A 9 -15.01 5.99 12.99
C THR A 9 -13.59 6.51 12.76
N ARG A 10 -13.18 7.52 13.52
CA ARG A 10 -11.87 8.13 13.41
C ARG A 10 -10.91 7.54 14.44
N PHE A 11 -9.68 7.28 14.01
CA PHE A 11 -8.59 6.80 14.84
C PHE A 11 -7.39 7.75 14.72
N GLN A 12 -6.71 7.96 15.85
CA GLN A 12 -5.45 8.72 15.88
C GLN A 12 -4.55 8.15 16.97
N PHE A 13 -3.29 7.90 16.63
CA PHE A 13 -2.30 7.40 17.55
C PHE A 13 -0.88 7.72 17.08
N ALA A 14 0.07 7.74 18.01
CA ALA A 14 1.48 7.83 17.65
C ALA A 14 1.97 6.48 17.09
N ARG A 15 2.84 6.52 16.08
CA ARG A 15 3.48 5.32 15.55
C ARG A 15 4.50 4.75 16.55
N ASP A 16 4.74 3.46 16.49
CA ASP A 16 5.82 2.79 17.22
C ASP A 16 7.20 3.21 16.75
N ARG A 17 7.31 3.66 15.50
CA ARG A 17 8.51 4.19 14.88
C ARG A 17 8.15 5.25 13.82
N VAL A 18 9.11 6.12 13.55
CA VAL A 18 8.98 7.06 12.44
C VAL A 18 9.12 6.31 11.12
N ILE A 19 8.19 6.54 10.20
CA ILE A 19 8.26 6.01 8.83
C ILE A 19 8.42 7.14 7.83
N GLY A 20 8.87 6.81 6.62
CA GLY A 20 8.95 7.78 5.52
C GLY A 20 10.05 7.46 4.52
N ASP A 21 10.32 8.46 3.69
CA ASP A 21 11.32 8.46 2.63
C ASP A 21 12.11 9.78 2.63
N SER A 22 12.78 10.10 1.54
CA SER A 22 13.58 11.32 1.41
C SER A 22 12.74 12.62 1.43
N GLN A 23 11.43 12.55 1.21
CA GLN A 23 10.55 13.70 1.06
C GLN A 23 9.55 13.83 2.20
N VAL A 24 9.22 12.73 2.86
CA VAL A 24 8.14 12.68 3.85
C VAL A 24 8.57 11.98 5.14
N ARG A 25 7.94 12.40 6.22
CA ARG A 25 8.13 11.84 7.55
C ARG A 25 6.79 11.75 8.25
N ALA A 26 6.44 10.58 8.77
CA ALA A 26 5.21 10.36 9.51
C ALA A 26 5.48 9.61 10.82
N ASP A 27 5.13 10.22 11.93
CA ASP A 27 5.25 9.69 13.28
C ASP A 27 3.90 9.56 14.00
N GLU A 28 2.82 9.95 13.31
CA GLU A 28 1.44 9.80 13.74
C GLU A 28 0.60 9.11 12.67
N VAL A 29 -0.51 8.54 13.08
CA VAL A 29 -1.53 7.97 12.18
C VAL A 29 -2.80 8.78 12.33
N HIS A 30 -3.31 9.26 11.22
CA HIS A 30 -4.66 9.77 11.06
C HIS A 30 -5.43 8.86 10.12
N LEU A 31 -6.42 8.18 10.66
CA LEU A 31 -7.21 7.18 9.94
C LEU A 31 -8.69 7.36 10.25
N ALA A 32 -9.54 7.18 9.27
CA ALA A 32 -10.94 6.90 9.53
C ALA A 32 -11.38 5.63 8.79
N THR A 33 -12.30 4.89 9.37
CA THR A 33 -12.99 3.80 8.70
C THR A 33 -14.31 4.29 8.13
N LEU A 34 -14.62 3.83 6.93
CA LEU A 34 -15.93 3.95 6.31
C LEU A 34 -16.57 2.57 6.31
N GLU A 35 -17.69 2.42 7.00
CA GLU A 35 -18.51 1.22 7.00
C GLU A 35 -19.80 1.50 6.23
N LEU A 36 -20.02 0.77 5.13
CA LEU A 36 -21.27 0.80 4.37
C LEU A 36 -22.18 -0.34 4.84
N ILE A 37 -23.40 -0.04 5.19
CA ILE A 37 -24.34 -1.01 5.78
C ILE A 37 -25.36 -1.43 4.71
N GLY A 38 -25.41 -2.73 4.45
CA GLY A 38 -26.39 -3.36 3.57
C GLY A 38 -27.73 -3.57 4.22
N GLU A 39 -28.80 -3.69 3.42
CA GLU A 39 -30.18 -3.87 3.87
C GLU A 39 -30.43 -5.15 4.70
N ARG A 40 -29.51 -6.10 4.69
CA ARG A 40 -29.57 -7.33 5.49
C ARG A 40 -28.60 -7.33 6.68
N GLY A 41 -27.92 -6.19 6.92
CA GLY A 41 -27.02 -6.00 8.05
C GLY A 41 -25.54 -6.32 7.76
N GLU A 42 -25.20 -6.73 6.54
CA GLU A 42 -23.78 -6.88 6.18
C GLU A 42 -23.09 -5.51 6.18
N VAL A 43 -21.81 -5.49 6.55
CA VAL A 43 -21.01 -4.28 6.65
C VAL A 43 -19.77 -4.38 5.77
N GLY A 44 -19.66 -3.48 4.79
CA GLY A 44 -18.48 -3.31 3.98
C GLY A 44 -17.56 -2.26 4.57
N LEU A 45 -16.27 -2.58 4.71
CA LEU A 45 -15.28 -1.75 5.38
C LEU A 45 -14.29 -1.17 4.36
N GLY A 46 -14.00 0.12 4.51
CA GLY A 46 -12.94 0.82 3.78
C GLY A 46 -12.19 1.77 4.69
N PHE A 47 -10.99 2.17 4.27
CA PHE A 47 -10.07 2.97 5.06
C PHE A 47 -9.78 4.31 4.40
N VAL A 48 -10.19 5.39 5.06
CA VAL A 48 -9.82 6.77 4.72
C VAL A 48 -8.51 7.05 5.45
N GLN A 49 -7.42 7.00 4.71
CA GLN A 49 -6.10 7.25 5.29
C GLN A 49 -5.50 8.54 4.78
N SER A 50 -4.71 9.17 5.62
CA SER A 50 -3.83 10.25 5.24
C SER A 50 -2.48 10.06 5.92
N LEU A 51 -1.46 9.76 5.11
CA LEU A 51 -0.08 9.65 5.62
C LEU A 51 0.53 11.01 5.94
N PHE A 52 0.04 12.09 5.31
CA PHE A 52 0.71 13.38 5.28
C PHE A 52 -0.16 14.54 5.75
N HIS A 53 -1.44 14.31 5.97
CA HIS A 53 -2.38 15.35 6.41
C HIS A 53 -3.24 14.84 7.55
N ALA A 54 -3.39 15.66 8.57
CA ALA A 54 -4.33 15.36 9.64
C ALA A 54 -5.75 15.24 9.09
N LEU A 55 -6.49 14.23 9.52
CA LEU A 55 -7.92 14.16 9.29
C LEU A 55 -8.64 15.05 10.31
N PRO A 56 -9.70 15.76 9.91
CA PRO A 56 -10.50 16.57 10.83
C PRO A 56 -11.23 15.69 11.86
N ALA A 57 -11.99 16.30 12.76
CA ALA A 57 -12.81 15.59 13.73
C ALA A 57 -13.82 14.65 13.04
N GLU A 58 -14.18 13.57 13.72
CA GLU A 58 -15.08 12.52 13.19
C GLU A 58 -16.41 13.10 12.64
N ALA A 59 -17.01 14.04 13.37
CA ALA A 59 -18.24 14.70 12.94
C ALA A 59 -18.09 15.47 11.62
N GLU A 60 -16.94 16.09 11.39
CA GLU A 60 -16.65 16.80 10.14
C GLU A 60 -16.41 15.82 8.99
N ILE A 61 -15.71 14.70 9.23
CA ILE A 61 -15.53 13.64 8.23
C ILE A 61 -16.90 13.08 7.82
N GLU A 62 -17.76 12.80 8.82
CA GLU A 62 -19.11 12.30 8.58
C GLU A 62 -19.95 13.29 7.79
N ARG A 63 -19.91 14.57 8.14
CA ARG A 63 -20.63 15.63 7.43
C ARG A 63 -20.19 15.71 5.97
N VAL A 64 -18.89 15.76 5.70
CA VAL A 64 -18.37 15.82 4.33
C VAL A 64 -18.78 14.59 3.53
N PHE A 65 -18.70 13.39 4.12
CA PHE A 65 -19.16 12.16 3.47
C PHE A 65 -20.65 12.19 3.16
N ARG A 66 -21.47 12.65 4.10
CA ARG A 66 -22.93 12.77 3.96
C ARG A 66 -23.33 13.72 2.83
N ASP A 67 -22.58 14.82 2.69
CA ASP A 67 -22.89 15.85 1.68
C ASP A 67 -22.36 15.47 0.29
N GLU A 68 -21.16 14.90 0.20
CA GLU A 68 -20.47 14.71 -1.07
C GLU A 68 -20.62 13.30 -1.68
N ALA A 69 -20.66 12.26 -0.85
CA ALA A 69 -20.65 10.86 -1.31
C ALA A 69 -21.99 10.15 -1.12
N TRP A 70 -22.59 10.28 0.06
CA TRP A 70 -23.78 9.53 0.46
C TRP A 70 -24.98 9.63 -0.50
N PRO A 71 -25.34 10.80 -1.08
CA PRO A 71 -26.45 10.89 -2.02
C PRO A 71 -26.32 10.02 -3.26
N ARG A 72 -25.09 9.61 -3.59
CA ARG A 72 -24.80 8.73 -4.75
C ARG A 72 -24.83 7.23 -4.39
N LEU A 73 -24.91 6.91 -3.10
CA LEU A 73 -24.81 5.54 -2.57
C LEU A 73 -26.13 5.06 -1.99
N GLN A 74 -26.87 5.94 -1.30
CA GLN A 74 -28.08 5.60 -0.58
C GLN A 74 -29.12 4.92 -1.48
N GLY A 75 -29.59 3.74 -1.07
CA GLY A 75 -30.60 2.97 -1.78
C GLY A 75 -30.10 2.32 -3.08
N ARG A 76 -28.83 2.54 -3.46
CA ARG A 76 -28.25 1.93 -4.67
C ARG A 76 -27.90 0.45 -4.42
N ARG A 77 -27.98 -0.31 -5.47
CA ARG A 77 -27.59 -1.72 -5.45
C ARG A 77 -26.07 -1.83 -5.51
N ILE A 78 -25.50 -2.63 -4.60
CA ILE A 78 -24.04 -2.80 -4.48
C ILE A 78 -23.42 -3.35 -5.76
N GLU A 79 -24.10 -4.28 -6.42
CA GLU A 79 -23.62 -4.93 -7.65
C GLU A 79 -23.45 -3.90 -8.80
N ALA A 80 -24.27 -2.86 -8.81
CA ALA A 80 -24.17 -1.80 -9.80
C ALA A 80 -23.08 -0.78 -9.46
N LEU A 81 -22.68 -0.69 -8.19
CA LEU A 81 -21.67 0.27 -7.71
C LEU A 81 -20.25 -0.25 -7.80
N ALA A 82 -20.02 -1.55 -7.66
CA ALA A 82 -18.69 -2.15 -7.62
C ALA A 82 -17.77 -1.70 -8.77
N HIS A 83 -18.34 -1.51 -9.97
CA HIS A 83 -17.60 -0.97 -11.12
C HIS A 83 -17.86 0.52 -11.42
N ALA A 84 -18.83 1.13 -10.75
CA ALA A 84 -19.23 2.51 -10.98
C ALA A 84 -18.53 3.49 -10.03
N VAL A 85 -18.12 3.05 -8.84
CA VAL A 85 -17.36 3.84 -7.88
C VAL A 85 -15.92 3.94 -8.37
N ARG A 86 -15.70 4.84 -9.30
CA ARG A 86 -14.42 5.14 -9.91
C ARG A 86 -14.30 6.65 -10.12
N ARG A 87 -13.08 7.09 -10.39
CA ARG A 87 -12.82 8.49 -10.70
C ARG A 87 -13.76 8.94 -11.84
N PRO A 88 -14.57 9.96 -11.60
CA PRO A 88 -15.51 10.45 -12.60
C PRO A 88 -14.75 10.95 -13.84
N ARG A 89 -15.35 10.78 -15.02
CA ARG A 89 -14.82 11.33 -16.29
C ARG A 89 -15.35 12.74 -16.49
N GLY A 90 -14.46 13.66 -16.89
CA GLY A 90 -14.83 15.01 -17.33
C GLY A 90 -14.28 16.13 -16.44
N GLY A 91 -13.99 17.27 -17.05
CA GLY A 91 -13.21 18.37 -16.48
C GLY A 91 -13.83 19.14 -15.31
N ASN A 92 -15.10 18.90 -14.96
CA ASN A 92 -15.80 19.65 -13.92
C ASN A 92 -16.08 18.84 -12.66
N ILE A 93 -15.33 17.74 -12.45
CA ILE A 93 -15.57 16.93 -11.28
C ILE A 93 -14.75 17.47 -10.14
N ARG A 94 -15.45 17.99 -9.16
CA ARG A 94 -14.85 18.33 -7.88
C ARG A 94 -14.23 17.07 -7.30
N LYS A 95 -12.95 17.12 -7.04
CA LYS A 95 -12.28 16.20 -6.13
C LYS A 95 -13.02 16.28 -4.81
N MET A 96 -13.29 15.14 -4.17
CA MET A 96 -13.87 15.16 -2.83
C MET A 96 -12.98 15.95 -1.88
N THR A 97 -13.58 16.63 -0.92
CA THR A 97 -12.86 17.44 0.06
C THR A 97 -11.91 16.58 0.90
N LEU A 98 -12.31 15.34 1.17
CA LEU A 98 -11.50 14.33 1.86
C LEU A 98 -11.28 13.11 0.93
N PRO A 99 -10.22 12.32 1.12
CA PRO A 99 -9.81 11.23 0.22
C PRO A 99 -10.67 9.97 0.41
N PHE A 100 -11.96 10.04 0.09
CA PHE A 100 -12.89 8.92 0.24
C PHE A 100 -12.82 7.89 -0.89
N GLU A 101 -12.22 8.22 -2.04
CA GLU A 101 -12.35 7.42 -3.26
C GLU A 101 -11.87 5.98 -3.06
N GLU A 102 -10.73 5.80 -2.40
CA GLU A 102 -10.20 4.47 -2.13
C GLU A 102 -11.03 3.73 -1.09
N ALA A 103 -11.37 4.38 0.02
CA ALA A 103 -12.21 3.82 1.06
C ALA A 103 -13.59 3.39 0.52
N LEU A 104 -14.17 4.17 -0.39
CA LEU A 104 -15.43 3.83 -1.04
C LEU A 104 -15.31 2.55 -1.86
N GLN A 105 -14.26 2.42 -2.67
CA GLN A 105 -14.06 1.21 -3.46
C GLN A 105 -13.80 0.00 -2.57
N GLN A 106 -12.99 0.13 -1.54
CA GLN A 106 -12.77 -0.93 -0.57
C GLN A 106 -14.07 -1.37 0.08
N ALA A 107 -14.87 -0.43 0.63
CA ALA A 107 -16.13 -0.73 1.31
C ALA A 107 -17.18 -1.33 0.37
N VAL A 108 -17.26 -0.84 -0.87
CA VAL A 108 -18.20 -1.35 -1.88
C VAL A 108 -17.86 -2.78 -2.29
N TRP A 109 -16.60 -3.06 -2.58
CA TRP A 109 -16.16 -4.40 -2.96
C TRP A 109 -16.22 -5.38 -1.79
N ASP A 110 -15.88 -4.94 -0.59
CA ASP A 110 -16.00 -5.74 0.64
C ASP A 110 -17.46 -6.13 0.90
N LEU A 111 -18.37 -5.15 0.83
CA LEU A 111 -19.80 -5.40 1.00
C LEU A 111 -20.35 -6.31 -0.09
N PHE A 112 -19.90 -6.16 -1.34
CA PHE A 112 -20.32 -7.02 -2.43
C PHE A 112 -19.88 -8.48 -2.19
N ALA A 113 -18.63 -8.69 -1.86
CA ALA A 113 -18.11 -10.02 -1.57
C ALA A 113 -18.83 -10.69 -0.38
N LYS A 114 -19.07 -9.93 0.71
CA LYS A 114 -19.87 -10.39 1.85
C LYS A 114 -21.31 -10.74 1.46
N SER A 115 -21.91 -9.97 0.56
CA SER A 115 -23.28 -10.21 0.12
C SER A 115 -23.49 -11.54 -0.61
N VAL A 116 -22.43 -12.04 -1.24
CA VAL A 116 -22.39 -13.33 -1.94
C VAL A 116 -21.62 -14.39 -1.15
N LYS A 117 -21.16 -14.06 0.07
CA LYS A 117 -20.45 -14.95 0.99
C LYS A 117 -19.13 -15.52 0.44
N LEU A 118 -18.41 -14.71 -0.34
CA LEU A 118 -17.10 -15.07 -0.87
C LEU A 118 -16.01 -14.18 -0.29
N PRO A 119 -14.78 -14.68 -0.10
CA PRO A 119 -13.61 -13.84 0.02
C PRO A 119 -13.48 -12.92 -1.19
N LEU A 120 -12.95 -11.73 -1.00
CA LEU A 120 -12.82 -10.76 -2.09
C LEU A 120 -11.93 -11.28 -3.22
N TRP A 121 -10.83 -11.95 -2.87
CA TRP A 121 -9.92 -12.53 -3.87
C TRP A 121 -10.58 -13.61 -4.72
N GLU A 122 -11.46 -14.45 -4.15
CA GLU A 122 -12.25 -15.43 -4.92
C GLU A 122 -13.28 -14.73 -5.82
N LEU A 123 -13.98 -13.72 -5.30
CA LEU A 123 -14.92 -12.92 -6.11
C LEU A 123 -14.22 -12.24 -7.30
N LEU A 124 -12.96 -11.84 -7.13
CA LEU A 124 -12.14 -11.26 -8.20
C LEU A 124 -11.57 -12.30 -9.18
N GLY A 125 -11.78 -13.60 -8.93
CA GLY A 125 -11.42 -14.69 -9.83
C GLY A 125 -10.06 -15.35 -9.57
N ALA A 126 -9.53 -15.24 -8.34
CA ALA A 126 -8.25 -15.86 -8.00
C ALA A 126 -8.35 -17.37 -7.81
N GLU A 127 -7.35 -18.08 -8.30
CA GLU A 127 -7.15 -19.52 -8.02
C GLU A 127 -6.08 -19.75 -6.94
N ARG A 128 -5.06 -18.88 -6.88
CA ARG A 128 -4.00 -18.97 -5.88
C ARG A 128 -4.43 -18.33 -4.56
N ARG A 129 -3.93 -18.86 -3.44
CA ARG A 129 -4.29 -18.41 -2.09
C ARG A 129 -3.22 -17.55 -1.42
N ASP A 130 -2.03 -17.48 -1.99
CA ASP A 130 -0.91 -16.73 -1.45
C ASP A 130 -0.07 -16.09 -2.53
N VAL A 131 0.64 -15.05 -2.21
CA VAL A 131 1.52 -14.29 -3.10
C VAL A 131 2.84 -13.99 -2.40
N THR A 132 3.94 -14.00 -3.15
CA THR A 132 5.26 -13.65 -2.65
C THR A 132 5.29 -12.18 -2.23
N ALA A 133 5.85 -11.92 -1.04
CA ALA A 133 5.98 -10.57 -0.51
C ALA A 133 7.44 -10.16 -0.37
N TYR A 134 7.68 -8.86 -0.48
CA TYR A 134 8.96 -8.27 -0.06
C TYR A 134 8.76 -7.38 1.15
N ALA A 135 9.77 -7.36 2.03
CA ALA A 135 9.78 -6.53 3.22
C ALA A 135 10.20 -5.10 2.87
N SER A 136 9.34 -4.13 3.12
CA SER A 136 9.61 -2.71 2.90
C SER A 136 9.73 -1.98 4.23
N GLY A 137 10.86 -1.34 4.47
CA GLY A 137 11.16 -0.73 5.77
C GLY A 137 10.41 0.56 6.03
N LEU A 138 10.10 1.37 5.00
CA LEU A 138 9.78 2.79 5.17
C LEU A 138 10.80 3.48 6.09
N ASP A 139 12.06 3.13 5.94
CA ASP A 139 13.13 3.11 6.91
C ASP A 139 13.99 4.38 6.93
N PHE A 140 13.73 5.34 6.04
CA PHE A 140 14.63 6.46 5.78
C PHE A 140 15.07 7.21 7.06
N HIS A 141 14.19 7.34 8.04
CA HIS A 141 14.41 8.10 9.27
C HIS A 141 14.86 7.26 10.46
N LEU A 142 15.06 5.95 10.29
CA LEU A 142 15.48 5.08 11.39
C LEU A 142 16.94 5.32 11.78
N SER A 143 17.26 5.04 13.04
CA SER A 143 18.65 4.83 13.46
C SER A 143 19.24 3.58 12.80
N ASP A 144 20.55 3.45 12.78
CA ASP A 144 21.20 2.26 12.22
C ASP A 144 20.80 0.98 12.96
N ASP A 145 20.67 1.07 14.29
CA ASP A 145 20.26 -0.05 15.14
C ASP A 145 18.82 -0.46 14.87
N ASP A 146 17.88 0.47 14.77
CA ASP A 146 16.46 0.19 14.51
C ASP A 146 16.26 -0.32 13.09
N PHE A 147 17.03 0.20 12.13
CA PHE A 147 17.06 -0.31 10.77
C PHE A 147 17.48 -1.78 10.72
N GLN A 148 18.61 -2.14 11.35
CA GLN A 148 19.08 -3.52 11.40
C GLN A 148 18.09 -4.44 12.12
N LYS A 149 17.51 -4.01 13.24
CA LYS A 149 16.49 -4.78 13.96
C LYS A 149 15.26 -5.06 13.11
N LEU A 150 14.76 -4.05 12.38
CA LEU A 150 13.61 -4.19 11.51
C LEU A 150 13.84 -5.26 10.44
N PHE A 151 14.95 -5.17 9.71
CA PHE A 151 15.23 -6.09 8.62
C PHE A 151 15.63 -7.49 9.10
N ALA A 152 16.34 -7.60 10.24
CA ALA A 152 16.60 -8.90 10.86
C ALA A 152 15.30 -9.60 11.31
N GLN A 153 14.32 -8.84 11.81
CA GLN A 153 13.01 -9.38 12.14
C GLN A 153 12.25 -9.84 10.88
N ALA A 154 12.32 -9.07 9.79
CA ALA A 154 11.71 -9.47 8.52
C ALA A 154 12.36 -10.75 7.96
N ASP A 155 13.69 -10.85 7.99
CA ASP A 155 14.40 -12.07 7.57
C ASP A 155 13.97 -13.28 8.41
N ALA A 156 13.83 -13.12 9.73
CA ALA A 156 13.35 -14.16 10.61
C ALA A 156 11.88 -14.57 10.37
N GLN A 157 11.07 -13.73 9.70
CA GLN A 157 9.71 -14.05 9.22
C GLN A 157 9.72 -14.79 7.87
N GLY A 158 10.89 -15.06 7.31
CA GLY A 158 11.05 -15.82 6.08
C GLY A 158 11.02 -14.96 4.81
N PHE A 159 11.00 -13.62 4.90
CA PHE A 159 11.18 -12.77 3.74
C PHE A 159 12.52 -13.05 3.06
N LYS A 160 12.52 -13.02 1.72
CA LYS A 160 13.71 -13.25 0.89
C LYS A 160 14.07 -12.03 0.04
N ALA A 161 13.25 -11.01 0.07
CA ALA A 161 13.42 -9.78 -0.66
C ALA A 161 13.16 -8.59 0.26
N PHE A 162 14.00 -7.57 0.17
CA PHE A 162 14.01 -6.43 1.09
C PHE A 162 14.17 -5.14 0.31
N LYS A 163 13.27 -4.19 0.52
CA LYS A 163 13.29 -2.86 -0.08
C LYS A 163 13.64 -1.82 0.98
N ILE A 164 14.67 -1.01 0.70
CA ILE A 164 15.06 0.12 1.53
C ILE A 164 14.81 1.44 0.80
N LYS A 165 14.62 2.50 1.57
CA LYS A 165 14.51 3.86 1.04
C LYS A 165 15.90 4.46 0.83
N VAL A 166 16.10 5.02 -0.37
CA VAL A 166 17.32 5.73 -0.78
C VAL A 166 16.99 7.16 -1.23
N GLY A 167 17.95 7.90 -1.77
CA GLY A 167 17.75 9.27 -2.23
C GLY A 167 18.19 10.31 -1.20
N HIS A 168 19.06 9.95 -0.27
CA HIS A 168 19.68 10.91 0.64
C HIS A 168 20.59 11.88 -0.12
N GLN A 169 20.67 13.14 0.34
CA GLN A 169 21.58 14.12 -0.27
C GLN A 169 23.05 13.70 -0.21
N ASP A 170 23.44 13.09 0.91
CA ASP A 170 24.73 12.41 1.04
C ASP A 170 24.55 10.95 0.59
N PHE A 171 25.07 10.62 -0.59
CA PHE A 171 24.98 9.28 -1.18
C PHE A 171 25.72 8.21 -0.37
N GLU A 172 26.76 8.57 0.38
CA GLU A 172 27.49 7.63 1.23
C GLU A 172 26.57 7.02 2.31
N ARG A 173 25.56 7.76 2.75
CA ARG A 173 24.54 7.22 3.66
C ARG A 173 23.73 6.11 3.01
N ASP A 174 23.37 6.21 1.73
CA ASP A 174 22.64 5.16 1.03
C ASP A 174 23.49 3.91 0.87
N LEU A 175 24.79 4.05 0.56
CA LEU A 175 25.74 2.93 0.53
C LEU A 175 25.91 2.29 1.92
N HIS A 176 26.00 3.10 2.96
CA HIS A 176 26.08 2.61 4.34
C HIS A 176 24.84 1.79 4.71
N ARG A 177 23.64 2.24 4.35
CA ARG A 177 22.39 1.51 4.59
C ARG A 177 22.33 0.17 3.84
N LEU A 178 22.80 0.11 2.61
CA LEU A 178 22.93 -1.15 1.87
C LEU A 178 23.92 -2.12 2.56
N ALA A 179 25.03 -1.60 3.09
CA ALA A 179 25.97 -2.42 3.86
C ALA A 179 25.37 -2.94 5.18
N LEU A 180 24.56 -2.13 5.87
CA LEU A 180 23.85 -2.55 7.08
C LEU A 180 22.77 -3.61 6.76
N LEU A 181 22.01 -3.42 5.68
CA LEU A 181 21.03 -4.42 5.24
C LEU A 181 21.68 -5.78 5.00
N LYS A 182 22.81 -5.80 4.28
CA LYS A 182 23.56 -7.04 4.01
C LYS A 182 24.01 -7.78 5.27
N LYS A 183 24.21 -7.07 6.38
CA LYS A 183 24.56 -7.67 7.67
C LYS A 183 23.35 -8.19 8.43
N ALA A 184 22.18 -7.60 8.18
CA ALA A 184 20.94 -7.88 8.92
C ALA A 184 20.15 -9.05 8.34
N VAL A 185 20.31 -9.34 7.01
CA VAL A 185 19.47 -10.32 6.32
C VAL A 185 20.30 -11.47 5.75
N ARG A 186 19.64 -12.53 5.29
CA ARG A 186 20.27 -13.70 4.65
C ARG A 186 21.16 -13.31 3.46
N ARG A 187 22.13 -14.15 3.19
CA ARG A 187 23.14 -13.88 2.17
C ARG A 187 22.58 -13.84 0.74
N ASP A 188 21.56 -14.63 0.45
CA ASP A 188 20.88 -14.77 -0.84
C ASP A 188 19.67 -13.84 -1.00
N ALA A 189 19.54 -12.83 -0.12
CA ALA A 189 18.46 -11.86 -0.17
C ALA A 189 18.48 -11.05 -1.47
N LEU A 190 17.31 -10.86 -2.08
CA LEU A 190 17.12 -9.87 -3.12
C LEU A 190 17.01 -8.48 -2.50
N VAL A 191 17.84 -7.55 -2.97
CA VAL A 191 17.85 -6.17 -2.47
C VAL A 191 17.19 -5.25 -3.49
N MET A 192 16.24 -4.49 -3.03
CA MET A 192 15.48 -3.50 -3.79
C MET A 192 15.68 -2.12 -3.18
N VAL A 193 15.70 -1.09 -4.00
CA VAL A 193 15.81 0.29 -3.52
C VAL A 193 14.66 1.12 -4.08
N ASP A 194 14.19 2.08 -3.29
CA ASP A 194 13.13 2.99 -3.67
C ASP A 194 13.59 4.43 -3.41
N ALA A 195 13.66 5.20 -4.48
CA ALA A 195 14.11 6.58 -4.43
C ALA A 195 12.97 7.59 -4.31
N ASN A 196 11.72 7.18 -4.46
CA ASN A 196 10.54 8.05 -4.37
C ASN A 196 10.73 9.38 -5.14
N GLU A 197 11.18 9.26 -6.41
CA GLU A 197 11.40 10.37 -7.33
C GLU A 197 12.52 11.37 -6.92
N ALA A 198 13.44 10.96 -6.02
CA ALA A 198 14.45 11.87 -5.50
C ALA A 198 15.58 12.22 -6.49
N TRP A 199 15.78 11.45 -7.54
CA TRP A 199 16.92 11.62 -8.43
C TRP A 199 16.56 12.26 -9.77
N THR A 200 17.55 12.84 -10.42
CA THR A 200 17.52 13.09 -11.87
C THR A 200 17.95 11.82 -12.63
N PRO A 201 17.64 11.69 -13.93
CA PRO A 201 18.03 10.51 -14.71
C PRO A 201 19.55 10.20 -14.65
N LYS A 202 20.39 11.25 -14.73
CA LYS A 202 21.86 11.09 -14.64
C LYS A 202 22.31 10.68 -13.23
N GLN A 203 21.67 11.20 -12.18
CA GLN A 203 21.96 10.76 -10.81
C GLN A 203 21.56 9.30 -10.60
N ALA A 204 20.40 8.87 -11.09
CA ALA A 204 19.95 7.49 -10.98
C ALA A 204 20.97 6.52 -11.60
N VAL A 205 21.39 6.76 -12.86
CA VAL A 205 22.38 5.94 -13.54
C VAL A 205 23.72 5.93 -12.77
N ARG A 206 24.20 7.10 -12.34
CA ARG A 206 25.42 7.22 -11.54
C ARG A 206 25.33 6.44 -10.23
N ASN A 207 24.26 6.66 -9.47
CA ASN A 207 24.07 6.07 -8.14
C ASN A 207 23.98 4.54 -8.22
N LEU A 208 23.20 4.00 -9.16
CA LEU A 208 23.12 2.56 -9.40
C LEU A 208 24.47 1.96 -9.80
N THR A 209 25.22 2.65 -10.67
CA THR A 209 26.58 2.22 -11.03
C THR A 209 27.52 2.20 -9.82
N LEU A 210 27.43 3.19 -8.93
CA LEU A 210 28.26 3.24 -7.73
C LEU A 210 27.85 2.16 -6.72
N MET A 211 26.57 1.89 -6.53
CA MET A 211 26.06 0.78 -5.72
C MET A 211 26.62 -0.56 -6.22
N GLN A 212 26.56 -0.80 -7.52
CA GLN A 212 27.08 -2.01 -8.13
C GLN A 212 28.61 -2.13 -7.94
N ARG A 213 29.38 -1.05 -8.15
CA ARG A 213 30.84 -1.02 -7.91
C ARG A 213 31.20 -1.25 -6.44
N ALA A 214 30.36 -0.85 -5.52
CA ALA A 214 30.49 -1.12 -4.10
C ALA A 214 30.09 -2.58 -3.72
N GLY A 215 29.71 -3.40 -4.70
CA GLY A 215 29.36 -4.80 -4.49
C GLY A 215 27.92 -5.02 -4.02
N HIS A 216 27.02 -4.06 -4.26
CA HIS A 216 25.61 -4.21 -4.01
C HIS A 216 24.88 -4.54 -5.31
N GLU A 217 24.36 -5.77 -5.39
CA GLU A 217 23.47 -6.19 -6.47
C GLU A 217 22.04 -5.71 -6.15
N ILE A 218 21.53 -4.77 -6.95
CA ILE A 218 20.19 -4.22 -6.79
C ILE A 218 19.26 -4.93 -7.77
N TYR A 219 18.23 -5.62 -7.24
CA TYR A 219 17.26 -6.33 -8.05
C TYR A 219 16.38 -5.36 -8.84
N TRP A 220 15.80 -4.35 -8.17
CA TRP A 220 15.17 -3.22 -8.86
C TRP A 220 15.40 -1.89 -8.16
N VAL A 221 15.28 -0.82 -8.92
CA VAL A 221 15.09 0.55 -8.43
C VAL A 221 13.63 0.96 -8.69
N GLU A 222 12.96 1.40 -7.62
CA GLU A 222 11.57 1.86 -7.67
C GLU A 222 11.52 3.37 -7.75
N ASP A 223 10.65 3.88 -8.63
CA ASP A 223 10.41 5.30 -8.90
C ASP A 223 11.67 6.18 -8.75
N PRO A 224 12.73 5.92 -9.56
CA PRO A 224 14.02 6.59 -9.37
C PRO A 224 13.96 8.08 -9.65
N ILE A 225 13.06 8.52 -10.53
CA ILE A 225 12.91 9.91 -11.01
C ILE A 225 11.42 10.28 -11.10
N LEU A 226 11.12 11.52 -11.45
CA LEU A 226 9.76 11.98 -11.65
C LEU A 226 8.97 11.04 -12.58
N ARG A 227 7.78 10.67 -12.16
CA ARG A 227 6.86 9.66 -12.74
C ARG A 227 6.48 9.88 -14.19
N ASP A 228 6.54 11.09 -14.68
CA ASP A 228 6.15 11.51 -16.05
C ASP A 228 7.34 11.74 -16.98
N ASP A 229 8.57 11.61 -16.49
CA ASP A 229 9.79 11.67 -17.32
C ASP A 229 10.08 10.29 -17.95
N PHE A 230 9.28 9.92 -18.94
CA PHE A 230 9.44 8.64 -19.62
C PHE A 230 10.75 8.53 -20.41
N ALA A 231 11.29 9.65 -20.91
CA ALA A 231 12.59 9.65 -21.56
C ALA A 231 13.71 9.36 -20.56
N GLY A 232 13.63 9.93 -19.38
CA GLY A 232 14.54 9.65 -18.27
C GLY A 232 14.45 8.21 -17.77
N LEU A 233 13.24 7.66 -17.61
CA LEU A 233 13.05 6.24 -17.24
C LEU A 233 13.68 5.32 -18.29
N LYS A 234 13.50 5.60 -19.59
CA LYS A 234 14.13 4.84 -20.67
C LYS A 234 15.65 4.91 -20.61
N LEU A 235 16.21 6.08 -20.35
CA LEU A 235 17.66 6.25 -20.18
C LEU A 235 18.19 5.38 -19.03
N ILE A 236 17.47 5.35 -17.90
CA ILE A 236 17.87 4.53 -16.74
C ILE A 236 17.80 3.06 -17.10
N GLN A 237 16.69 2.59 -17.67
CA GLN A 237 16.49 1.20 -18.09
C GLN A 237 17.62 0.72 -19.03
N ASP A 238 18.04 1.57 -19.98
CA ASP A 238 19.09 1.23 -20.94
C ASP A 238 20.50 1.23 -20.32
N GLN A 239 20.73 1.91 -19.19
CA GLN A 239 22.07 2.15 -18.62
C GLN A 239 22.28 1.58 -17.21
N CYS A 240 21.24 1.08 -16.54
CA CYS A 240 21.37 0.57 -15.16
C CYS A 240 21.89 -0.89 -15.08
N GLY A 241 22.31 -1.48 -16.19
CA GLY A 241 22.83 -2.84 -16.23
C GLY A 241 21.77 -3.89 -15.89
N PRO A 242 22.01 -4.81 -14.95
CA PRO A 242 21.05 -5.85 -14.60
C PRO A 242 19.93 -5.38 -13.65
N THR A 243 20.02 -4.17 -13.11
CA THR A 243 18.99 -3.63 -12.22
C THR A 243 17.72 -3.33 -12.99
N LEU A 244 16.60 -3.86 -12.54
CA LEU A 244 15.29 -3.60 -13.16
C LEU A 244 14.75 -2.23 -12.74
N VAL A 245 13.97 -1.60 -13.60
CA VAL A 245 13.22 -0.39 -13.29
C VAL A 245 11.79 -0.77 -12.93
N ASN A 246 11.38 -0.48 -11.69
CA ASN A 246 10.01 -0.58 -11.22
C ASN A 246 9.43 0.82 -11.12
N ALA A 247 8.34 1.11 -11.81
CA ALA A 247 7.79 2.45 -11.82
C ALA A 247 6.25 2.45 -11.91
N GLY A 248 5.67 3.58 -11.53
CA GLY A 248 4.25 3.83 -11.72
C GLY A 248 3.42 3.93 -10.46
N GLU A 249 4.00 3.86 -9.26
CA GLU A 249 3.25 3.96 -8.00
C GLU A 249 2.29 5.15 -8.02
N TYR A 250 2.77 6.32 -8.33
CA TYR A 250 2.01 7.56 -8.26
C TYR A 250 1.20 7.92 -9.52
N LEU A 251 1.24 7.07 -10.56
CA LEU A 251 0.48 7.30 -11.78
C LEU A 251 -0.97 6.81 -11.62
N ASP A 252 -1.91 7.55 -12.19
CA ASP A 252 -3.28 7.05 -12.38
C ASP A 252 -3.33 5.98 -13.49
N VAL A 253 -4.52 5.39 -13.71
CA VAL A 253 -4.71 4.35 -14.74
C VAL A 253 -4.26 4.83 -16.13
N SER A 254 -4.49 6.11 -16.47
CA SER A 254 -4.08 6.66 -17.77
C SER A 254 -2.56 6.78 -17.87
N GLY A 255 -1.91 7.23 -16.79
CA GLY A 255 -0.45 7.31 -16.71
C GLY A 255 0.21 5.93 -16.76
N LYS A 256 -0.31 4.96 -15.99
CA LYS A 256 0.19 3.56 -16.01
C LYS A 256 0.04 2.93 -17.40
N ARG A 257 -1.09 3.19 -18.10
CA ARG A 257 -1.26 2.74 -19.48
C ARG A 257 -0.19 3.33 -20.41
N LYS A 258 0.08 4.63 -20.32
CA LYS A 258 1.12 5.28 -21.13
C LYS A 258 2.51 4.71 -20.82
N LEU A 259 2.80 4.42 -19.54
CA LEU A 259 4.04 3.80 -19.12
C LEU A 259 4.22 2.42 -19.79
N LEU A 260 3.17 1.59 -19.78
CA LEU A 260 3.14 0.30 -20.47
C LEU A 260 3.34 0.43 -21.97
N GLU A 261 2.62 1.36 -22.64
CA GLU A 261 2.72 1.61 -24.08
C GLU A 261 4.15 2.08 -24.47
N ALA A 262 4.78 2.89 -23.62
CA ALA A 262 6.14 3.38 -23.83
C ALA A 262 7.24 2.34 -23.55
N ARG A 263 6.94 1.27 -22.78
CA ARG A 263 7.88 0.20 -22.41
C ARG A 263 9.17 0.72 -21.77
N VAL A 264 9.02 1.65 -20.83
CA VAL A 264 10.16 2.33 -20.17
C VAL A 264 10.39 1.89 -18.72
N SER A 265 9.71 0.83 -18.31
CA SER A 265 9.92 0.13 -17.04
C SER A 265 9.89 -1.39 -17.26
N ASP A 266 10.60 -2.13 -16.43
CA ASP A 266 10.64 -3.60 -16.46
C ASP A 266 9.51 -4.20 -15.66
N LEU A 267 9.06 -3.49 -14.61
CA LEU A 267 7.91 -3.83 -13.79
C LEU A 267 6.99 -2.61 -13.67
N LEU A 268 5.69 -2.88 -13.60
CA LEU A 268 4.69 -1.87 -13.31
C LEU A 268 4.30 -1.95 -11.84
N ASN A 269 4.49 -0.87 -11.10
CA ASN A 269 3.96 -0.77 -9.74
C ASN A 269 2.48 -0.39 -9.78
N VAL A 270 1.64 -1.24 -9.19
CA VAL A 270 0.19 -1.08 -9.18
C VAL A 270 -0.31 -1.07 -7.75
N HIS A 271 -1.04 -0.04 -7.36
CA HIS A 271 -1.76 0.01 -6.09
C HIS A 271 -2.96 0.96 -6.18
N GLY A 272 -3.76 1.04 -5.12
CA GLY A 272 -4.86 1.99 -4.97
C GLY A 272 -6.25 1.36 -5.15
N HIS A 273 -7.09 2.00 -5.88
CA HIS A 273 -8.52 1.65 -6.01
C HIS A 273 -8.73 0.27 -6.63
N VAL A 274 -9.52 -0.58 -5.98
CA VAL A 274 -9.76 -1.97 -6.41
C VAL A 274 -10.10 -2.07 -7.90
N THR A 275 -11.09 -1.29 -8.36
CA THR A 275 -11.52 -1.32 -9.76
C THR A 275 -10.43 -0.87 -10.73
N ASP A 276 -9.65 0.14 -10.36
CA ASP A 276 -8.58 0.68 -11.21
C ASP A 276 -7.38 -0.26 -11.23
N VAL A 277 -7.03 -0.87 -10.10
CA VAL A 277 -5.99 -1.90 -10.00
C VAL A 277 -6.34 -3.10 -10.88
N MET A 278 -7.56 -3.61 -10.78
CA MET A 278 -8.00 -4.74 -11.61
C MET A 278 -7.96 -4.40 -13.11
N ARG A 279 -8.41 -3.20 -13.50
CA ARG A 279 -8.37 -2.77 -14.91
C ARG A 279 -6.97 -2.67 -15.47
N ILE A 280 -6.06 -2.02 -14.73
CA ILE A 280 -4.69 -1.85 -15.20
C ILE A 280 -3.89 -3.15 -15.13
N GLY A 281 -4.17 -3.98 -14.14
CA GLY A 281 -3.55 -5.29 -13.99
C GLY A 281 -3.86 -6.23 -15.16
N TRP A 282 -5.12 -6.28 -15.61
CA TRP A 282 -5.49 -7.05 -16.80
C TRP A 282 -4.87 -6.48 -18.08
N LEU A 283 -4.84 -5.15 -18.23
CA LEU A 283 -4.16 -4.53 -19.36
C LEU A 283 -2.65 -4.87 -19.37
N ALA A 284 -2.01 -4.84 -18.21
CA ALA A 284 -0.60 -5.20 -18.09
C ALA A 284 -0.36 -6.67 -18.49
N ALA A 285 -1.26 -7.57 -18.07
CA ALA A 285 -1.21 -8.98 -18.46
C ALA A 285 -1.35 -9.17 -19.97
N ASP A 286 -2.30 -8.50 -20.62
CA ASP A 286 -2.49 -8.51 -22.08
C ASP A 286 -1.24 -8.00 -22.83
N MET A 287 -0.49 -7.10 -22.22
CA MET A 287 0.76 -6.56 -22.78
C MET A 287 2.01 -7.37 -22.38
N GLY A 288 1.86 -8.44 -21.61
CA GLY A 288 2.94 -9.27 -21.13
C GLY A 288 3.85 -8.58 -20.10
N ALA A 289 3.34 -7.55 -19.40
CA ALA A 289 4.11 -6.82 -18.41
C ALA A 289 4.08 -7.51 -17.04
N ARG A 290 5.21 -7.46 -16.34
CA ARG A 290 5.34 -7.91 -14.94
C ARG A 290 4.76 -6.84 -14.00
N ILE A 291 4.14 -7.26 -12.93
CA ILE A 291 3.47 -6.38 -11.97
C ILE A 291 4.07 -6.55 -10.58
N THR A 292 4.30 -5.45 -9.89
CA THR A 292 4.46 -5.38 -8.45
C THR A 292 3.23 -4.70 -7.85
N MET A 293 2.75 -5.21 -6.72
CA MET A 293 1.69 -4.57 -5.97
C MET A 293 2.33 -3.70 -4.89
N GLY A 294 2.17 -2.38 -5.03
CA GLY A 294 2.69 -1.42 -4.06
C GLY A 294 1.94 -1.46 -2.73
N ASN A 295 2.33 -0.56 -1.84
CA ASN A 295 1.78 -0.48 -0.50
C ASN A 295 0.27 -0.22 -0.52
N SER A 296 -0.49 -1.09 0.11
CA SER A 296 -1.89 -0.87 0.43
C SER A 296 -2.10 -0.89 1.95
N PHE A 297 -3.07 -0.10 2.41
CA PHE A 297 -3.38 -0.05 3.82
C PHE A 297 -3.85 -1.42 4.30
N LEU A 298 -3.26 -1.90 5.40
CA LEU A 298 -3.54 -3.23 5.97
C LEU A 298 -3.46 -4.37 4.94
N GLU A 299 -2.69 -4.16 3.89
CA GLU A 299 -2.39 -5.16 2.84
C GLU A 299 -3.63 -5.66 2.07
N ILE A 300 -4.70 -4.84 1.97
CA ILE A 300 -5.90 -5.19 1.17
C ILE A 300 -5.53 -5.53 -0.28
N GLY A 301 -4.44 -4.96 -0.79
CA GLY A 301 -3.89 -5.27 -2.12
C GLY A 301 -3.65 -6.75 -2.37
N VAL A 302 -3.47 -7.57 -1.34
CA VAL A 302 -3.32 -9.03 -1.49
C VAL A 302 -4.49 -9.66 -2.24
N ASN A 303 -5.72 -9.18 -2.01
CA ASN A 303 -6.91 -9.71 -2.71
C ASN A 303 -6.80 -9.53 -4.23
N MET A 304 -6.34 -8.37 -4.68
CA MET A 304 -6.15 -8.08 -6.10
C MET A 304 -4.91 -8.78 -6.66
N ALA A 305 -3.85 -8.84 -5.88
CA ALA A 305 -2.62 -9.54 -6.27
C ALA A 305 -2.86 -11.04 -6.51
N LEU A 306 -3.72 -11.67 -5.72
CA LEU A 306 -4.11 -13.06 -5.90
C LEU A 306 -4.90 -13.28 -7.20
N ALA A 307 -5.73 -12.32 -7.60
CA ALA A 307 -6.60 -12.43 -8.76
C ALA A 307 -5.96 -11.99 -10.09
N LEU A 308 -4.89 -11.19 -10.03
CA LEU A 308 -4.24 -10.69 -11.25
C LEU A 308 -3.12 -11.60 -11.72
N PRO A 309 -3.09 -11.94 -13.02
CA PRO A 309 -1.94 -12.62 -13.62
C PRO A 309 -0.73 -11.66 -13.64
N GLY A 310 0.47 -12.23 -13.63
CA GLY A 310 1.71 -11.45 -13.74
C GLY A 310 2.14 -10.69 -12.49
N VAL A 311 1.38 -10.73 -11.39
CA VAL A 311 1.85 -10.20 -10.11
C VAL A 311 2.93 -11.12 -9.54
N GLU A 312 4.13 -10.59 -9.41
CA GLU A 312 5.28 -11.29 -8.87
C GLU A 312 5.46 -11.03 -7.38
N TRP A 313 5.24 -9.78 -6.96
CA TRP A 313 5.52 -9.32 -5.63
C TRP A 313 4.43 -8.44 -5.07
N VAL A 314 4.19 -8.60 -3.76
CA VAL A 314 3.38 -7.66 -2.95
C VAL A 314 4.27 -7.01 -1.91
N GLU A 315 4.14 -5.70 -1.74
CA GLU A 315 4.82 -4.97 -0.69
C GLU A 315 4.21 -5.25 0.68
N TYR A 316 5.01 -5.62 1.64
CA TYR A 316 4.66 -5.59 3.05
C TYR A 316 5.45 -4.49 3.76
N SER A 317 4.75 -3.45 4.21
CA SER A 317 5.40 -2.18 4.59
C SER A 317 5.66 -2.00 6.09
N PHE A 318 5.37 -2.98 6.94
CA PHE A 318 5.59 -2.93 8.39
C PHE A 318 5.05 -1.65 9.05
N GLN A 319 3.84 -1.22 8.69
CA GLN A 319 3.25 0.00 9.25
C GLN A 319 2.63 -0.17 10.63
N ASN A 320 2.60 -1.40 11.16
CA ASN A 320 2.07 -1.74 12.48
C ASN A 320 0.59 -1.32 12.67
N PHE A 321 -0.26 -1.68 11.70
CA PHE A 321 -1.70 -1.46 11.77
C PHE A 321 -2.49 -2.68 12.25
N GLU A 322 -1.84 -3.82 12.41
CA GLU A 322 -2.45 -5.11 12.73
C GLU A 322 -3.22 -5.07 14.06
N HIS A 323 -2.82 -4.19 14.99
CA HIS A 323 -3.52 -3.98 16.25
C HIS A 323 -4.93 -3.40 16.11
N LEU A 324 -5.28 -2.89 14.93
CA LEU A 324 -6.61 -2.33 14.66
C LEU A 324 -7.63 -3.39 14.29
N VAL A 325 -7.20 -4.52 13.76
CA VAL A 325 -8.08 -5.54 13.20
C VAL A 325 -8.15 -6.78 14.10
N GLU A 326 -9.23 -7.54 13.95
CA GLU A 326 -9.40 -8.79 14.70
C GLU A 326 -8.39 -9.86 14.27
N GLN A 327 -8.19 -9.98 12.95
CA GLN A 327 -7.25 -10.89 12.33
C GLN A 327 -6.55 -10.20 11.16
N PRO A 328 -5.24 -9.94 11.24
CA PRO A 328 -4.45 -9.48 10.12
C PRO A 328 -4.25 -10.62 9.11
N TYR A 329 -3.83 -10.28 7.89
CA TYR A 329 -3.44 -11.29 6.92
C TYR A 329 -2.27 -12.14 7.43
N GLU A 330 -2.35 -13.44 7.19
CA GLU A 330 -1.28 -14.37 7.54
C GLU A 330 -0.04 -14.11 6.67
N ILE A 331 1.11 -13.99 7.34
CA ILE A 331 2.41 -13.92 6.67
C ILE A 331 3.22 -15.12 7.11
N ARG A 332 3.58 -15.95 6.16
CA ARG A 332 4.36 -17.16 6.41
C ARG A 332 5.38 -17.35 5.29
N ASP A 333 6.63 -17.60 5.68
CA ASP A 333 7.74 -17.86 4.74
C ASP A 333 7.88 -16.78 3.64
N GLY A 334 7.69 -15.49 4.00
CA GLY A 334 7.77 -14.37 3.07
C GLY A 334 6.62 -14.33 2.05
N ARG A 335 5.51 -14.97 2.33
CA ARG A 335 4.29 -14.95 1.52
C ARG A 335 3.12 -14.41 2.34
N ILE A 336 2.23 -13.69 1.70
CA ILE A 336 0.97 -13.21 2.30
C ILE A 336 -0.17 -14.08 1.78
N TRP A 337 -1.02 -14.53 2.70
CA TRP A 337 -2.16 -15.40 2.41
C TRP A 337 -3.46 -14.58 2.36
N GLY A 338 -4.33 -14.88 1.39
CA GLY A 338 -5.67 -14.32 1.32
C GLY A 338 -6.50 -14.76 2.54
N ALA A 339 -7.33 -13.87 3.04
CA ALA A 339 -8.27 -14.21 4.11
C ALA A 339 -9.35 -15.18 3.60
N GLU A 340 -9.75 -16.13 4.44
CA GLU A 340 -10.81 -17.09 4.09
C GLU A 340 -12.22 -16.53 4.38
N GLN A 341 -12.32 -15.48 5.19
CA GLN A 341 -13.60 -14.86 5.54
C GLN A 341 -14.15 -14.06 4.33
N PRO A 342 -15.50 -13.98 4.20
CA PRO A 342 -16.12 -13.15 3.18
C PRO A 342 -15.67 -11.69 3.23
N GLY A 343 -15.57 -11.05 2.07
CA GLY A 343 -15.03 -9.71 1.94
C GLY A 343 -13.51 -9.72 1.79
N HIS A 344 -12.88 -8.58 2.07
CA HIS A 344 -11.42 -8.51 2.15
C HIS A 344 -10.84 -9.13 3.43
N GLY A 345 -11.69 -9.64 4.31
CA GLY A 345 -11.30 -10.39 5.51
C GLY A 345 -10.94 -9.56 6.74
N LEU A 346 -10.84 -8.24 6.62
CA LEU A 346 -10.49 -7.38 7.76
C LEU A 346 -11.74 -6.86 8.47
N VAL A 347 -11.69 -6.87 9.80
CA VAL A 347 -12.71 -6.34 10.69
C VAL A 347 -12.02 -5.51 11.77
N ILE A 348 -12.50 -4.29 12.01
CA ILE A 348 -11.97 -3.47 13.11
C ILE A 348 -12.37 -4.09 14.44
N SER A 349 -11.39 -4.37 15.29
CA SER A 349 -11.62 -4.99 16.58
C SER A 349 -12.30 -4.02 17.57
N GLU A 350 -13.11 -4.57 18.47
CA GLU A 350 -13.72 -3.78 19.55
C GLU A 350 -12.66 -3.17 20.48
N ILE A 351 -11.52 -3.83 20.64
CA ILE A 351 -10.38 -3.30 21.39
C ILE A 351 -9.87 -2.02 20.71
N ALA A 352 -9.67 -2.06 19.39
CA ALA A 352 -9.24 -0.88 18.64
C ALA A 352 -10.24 0.28 18.78
N ARG A 353 -11.54 -0.01 18.68
CA ARG A 353 -12.59 1.01 18.85
C ARG A 353 -12.54 1.66 20.23
N ARG A 354 -12.31 0.89 21.27
CA ARG A 354 -12.22 1.41 22.67
C ARG A 354 -10.91 2.16 22.92
N THR A 355 -9.80 1.65 22.39
CA THR A 355 -8.46 2.15 22.73
C THR A 355 -8.03 3.32 21.84
N TRP A 356 -8.32 3.26 20.53
CA TRP A 356 -7.70 4.14 19.54
C TRP A 356 -8.68 5.07 18.82
N ARG A 357 -10.00 4.92 19.01
CA ARG A 357 -10.97 5.89 18.48
C ARG A 357 -10.74 7.25 19.13
N ARG A 358 -10.71 8.28 18.29
CA ARG A 358 -10.54 9.68 18.68
C ARG A 358 -11.51 10.53 17.85
N PRO A 359 -12.72 10.81 18.36
CA PRO A 359 -13.69 11.64 17.66
C PRO A 359 -13.14 13.05 17.40
N GLU A 360 -12.41 13.59 18.37
CA GLU A 360 -11.75 14.88 18.27
C GLU A 360 -10.28 14.74 17.82
N VAL A 361 -9.73 15.80 17.26
CA VAL A 361 -8.31 15.87 16.91
C VAL A 361 -7.50 16.09 18.17
N LEU A 362 -6.62 15.15 18.47
CA LEU A 362 -5.70 15.28 19.61
C LEU A 362 -4.37 15.88 19.18
N THR A 363 -3.75 16.61 20.09
CA THR A 363 -2.34 17.02 19.97
C THR A 363 -1.43 15.82 20.20
N ARG A 364 -0.19 15.89 19.69
CA ARG A 364 0.80 14.83 19.86
C ARG A 364 1.04 14.44 21.34
N ALA A 365 0.98 15.41 22.24
CA ALA A 365 1.18 15.19 23.67
C ALA A 365 0.06 14.35 24.32
N GLU A 366 -1.12 14.33 23.70
CA GLU A 366 -2.30 13.57 24.15
C GLU A 366 -2.40 12.19 23.54
N LEU A 367 -1.56 11.87 22.53
CA LEU A 367 -1.60 10.58 21.84
C LEU A 367 -0.96 9.48 22.67
N GLY A 368 -1.68 8.36 22.79
CA GLY A 368 -1.10 7.11 23.29
C GLY A 368 -0.13 6.49 22.29
N HIS A 369 0.91 5.85 22.77
CA HIS A 369 1.83 5.07 21.94
C HIS A 369 1.26 3.69 21.66
N VAL A 370 1.30 3.28 20.40
CA VAL A 370 1.07 1.89 20.02
C VAL A 370 2.27 1.08 20.51
N PRO A 371 2.06 -0.05 21.21
CA PRO A 371 3.17 -0.90 21.59
C PRO A 371 3.91 -1.37 20.34
N PRO A 372 5.24 -1.57 20.41
CA PRO A 372 5.99 -2.16 19.32
C PRO A 372 5.29 -3.44 18.85
N GLN A 373 5.32 -3.70 17.57
CA GLN A 373 4.68 -4.86 16.96
C GLN A 373 5.12 -6.14 17.70
N GLN A 374 4.32 -6.54 18.67
CA GLN A 374 4.50 -7.84 19.32
C GLN A 374 3.91 -8.85 18.35
N ARG A 375 4.77 -9.65 17.74
CA ARG A 375 4.33 -10.80 16.96
C ARG A 375 3.36 -11.62 17.80
N LEU A 376 2.22 -11.96 17.20
CA LEU A 376 1.53 -13.16 17.57
C LEU A 376 2.57 -14.29 17.45
N GLN A 377 3.12 -14.73 18.58
CA GLN A 377 3.86 -15.98 18.64
C GLN A 377 2.89 -17.02 18.11
N GLN A 378 3.24 -17.62 16.99
CA GLN A 378 2.57 -18.83 16.55
C GLN A 378 2.70 -19.82 17.69
N THR A 379 1.64 -19.99 18.47
CA THR A 379 1.48 -21.16 19.32
C THR A 379 1.39 -22.34 18.38
N GLY A 380 2.40 -23.20 18.43
CA GLY A 380 2.61 -24.40 17.63
C GLY A 380 1.46 -25.40 17.64
#